data_dcaa1a872d376a60f21cbfa36597607c
#
_entry.id   dcaa1a872d376a60f21cbfa36597607c
#
_cell.length_a   1.000
_cell.length_b   1.000
_cell.length_c   1.000
_cell.angle_alpha   90.00
_cell.angle_beta   90.00
_cell.angle_gamma   90.00
#
_symmetry.space_group_name_H-M   'P 1'
#
loop_
_entity.id
_entity.type
_entity.pdbx_description
1 polymer ?
#
loop_
_entity_poly.entity_id
_entity_poly.type
_entity_poly.pdbx_seq_one_letter_code
_entity_poly.pdbx_strand_id
1 'polypeptide(L)'
;MGNPFALLGLAESFDLDLLELEKRVRDVQRNDHPDRASTPLERRLRMGRAVDVNEAFRTLKDDLSRARALLALRGFDVNSNEQPAEPDFLMEVMELREALGDAREAKRLAEVSKLGGQVEKLYTTTKAAFTERFAKNDFVAARSALARLRYYRRFLDEVAVIEDEAAL
;
A
#
# COMPACT_ATOMS: atom_id res chain seq x y z
N MET A 1 4.26 -4.21 -16.66
CA MET A 1 3.41 -5.02 -15.75
C MET A 1 1.99 -5.02 -16.27
N GLY A 2 1.34 -6.19 -16.28
CA GLY A 2 -0.08 -6.29 -16.62
C GLY A 2 -0.96 -5.70 -15.52
N ASN A 3 -2.25 -5.56 -15.77
CA ASN A 3 -3.22 -5.09 -14.78
C ASN A 3 -3.46 -6.19 -13.72
N PRO A 4 -3.04 -5.99 -12.45
CA PRO A 4 -3.16 -7.00 -11.40
C PRO A 4 -4.62 -7.31 -11.03
N PHE A 5 -5.53 -6.33 -11.16
CA PHE A 5 -6.95 -6.53 -10.92
C PHE A 5 -7.56 -7.43 -11.99
N ALA A 6 -7.29 -7.15 -13.25
CA ALA A 6 -7.78 -7.94 -14.37
C ALA A 6 -7.27 -9.38 -14.32
N LEU A 7 -6.02 -9.60 -13.92
CA LEU A 7 -5.42 -10.93 -13.79
C LEU A 7 -6.17 -11.81 -12.78
N LEU A 8 -6.69 -11.22 -11.70
CA LEU A 8 -7.43 -11.91 -10.63
C LEU A 8 -8.96 -11.80 -10.79
N GLY A 9 -9.45 -11.14 -11.85
CA GLY A 9 -10.88 -10.94 -12.08
C GLY A 9 -11.54 -10.07 -11.00
N LEU A 10 -10.83 -9.07 -10.50
CA LEU A 10 -11.29 -8.13 -9.48
C LEU A 10 -11.59 -6.76 -10.10
N ALA A 11 -12.51 -6.02 -9.49
CA ALA A 11 -12.77 -4.63 -9.86
C ALA A 11 -11.57 -3.74 -9.46
N GLU A 12 -11.30 -2.71 -10.27
CA GLU A 12 -10.27 -1.71 -10.00
C GLU A 12 -10.74 -0.77 -8.89
N SER A 13 -10.61 -1.22 -7.63
CA SER A 13 -11.01 -0.49 -6.44
C SER A 13 -9.87 -0.45 -5.42
N PHE A 14 -9.78 0.68 -4.70
CA PHE A 14 -8.89 0.76 -3.55
C PHE A 14 -9.48 0.02 -2.35
N ASP A 15 -10.79 0.12 -2.17
CA ASP A 15 -11.51 -0.64 -1.14
C ASP A 15 -11.72 -2.08 -1.65
N LEU A 16 -10.85 -2.97 -1.22
CA LEU A 16 -10.78 -4.35 -1.67
C LEU A 16 -10.96 -5.29 -0.48
N ASP A 17 -11.89 -6.24 -0.61
CA ASP A 17 -12.04 -7.33 0.34
C ASP A 17 -10.85 -8.31 0.22
N LEU A 18 -10.03 -8.36 1.27
CA LEU A 18 -8.85 -9.23 1.30
C LEU A 18 -9.21 -10.73 1.30
N LEU A 19 -10.36 -11.12 1.84
CA LEU A 19 -10.82 -12.49 1.80
C LEU A 19 -11.20 -12.90 0.38
N GLU A 20 -11.88 -12.01 -0.35
CA GLU A 20 -12.19 -12.24 -1.77
C GLU A 20 -10.89 -12.27 -2.60
N LEU A 21 -9.94 -11.38 -2.35
CA LEU A 21 -8.62 -11.41 -3.00
C LEU A 21 -7.93 -12.76 -2.81
N GLU A 22 -7.85 -13.26 -1.58
CA GLU A 22 -7.22 -14.55 -1.28
C GLU A 22 -7.96 -15.72 -1.94
N LYS A 23 -9.28 -15.66 -1.98
CA LYS A 23 -10.10 -16.67 -2.67
C LYS A 23 -9.79 -16.69 -4.16
N ARG A 24 -9.76 -15.53 -4.82
CA ARG A 24 -9.43 -15.41 -6.25
C ARG A 24 -8.07 -15.97 -6.58
N VAL A 25 -7.07 -15.66 -5.75
CA VAL A 25 -5.71 -16.21 -5.92
C VAL A 25 -5.73 -17.73 -5.85
N ARG A 26 -6.37 -18.32 -4.84
CA ARG A 26 -6.48 -19.78 -4.71
C ARG A 26 -7.19 -20.44 -5.92
N ASP A 27 -8.23 -19.80 -6.41
CA ASP A 27 -8.98 -20.32 -7.57
C ASP A 27 -8.13 -20.30 -8.85
N VAL A 28 -7.41 -19.20 -9.11
CA VAL A 28 -6.50 -19.11 -10.27
C VAL A 28 -5.37 -20.13 -10.13
N GLN A 29 -4.72 -20.22 -8.98
CA GLN A 29 -3.63 -21.18 -8.73
C GLN A 29 -4.08 -22.63 -8.92
N ARG A 30 -5.30 -22.98 -8.49
CA ARG A 30 -5.86 -24.33 -8.67
C ARG A 30 -6.09 -24.65 -10.15
N ASN A 31 -6.57 -23.68 -10.92
CA ASN A 31 -6.89 -23.87 -12.35
C ASN A 31 -5.64 -23.90 -13.22
N ASP A 32 -4.61 -23.10 -12.86
CA ASP A 32 -3.39 -22.95 -13.63
C ASP A 32 -2.18 -23.73 -13.04
N HIS A 33 -2.45 -24.76 -12.23
CA HIS A 33 -1.36 -25.53 -11.61
C HIS A 33 -0.44 -26.18 -12.66
N PRO A 34 0.90 -26.05 -12.57
CA PRO A 34 1.85 -26.62 -13.55
C PRO A 34 1.73 -28.12 -13.76
N ASP A 35 1.30 -28.87 -12.74
CA ASP A 35 1.13 -30.33 -12.83
C ASP A 35 -0.03 -30.78 -13.74
N ARG A 36 -0.91 -29.84 -14.11
CA ARG A 36 -1.98 -30.08 -15.08
C ARG A 36 -1.57 -29.84 -16.51
N ALA A 37 -0.30 -29.49 -16.75
CA ALA A 37 0.22 -29.25 -18.08
C ALA A 37 0.45 -30.56 -18.85
N SER A 38 -0.03 -30.63 -20.08
CA SER A 38 0.12 -31.77 -20.98
C SER A 38 1.43 -31.73 -21.79
N THR A 39 2.05 -30.55 -21.90
CA THR A 39 3.29 -30.33 -22.66
C THR A 39 4.31 -29.49 -21.85
N PRO A 40 5.61 -29.62 -22.18
CA PRO A 40 6.65 -28.77 -21.57
C PRO A 40 6.42 -27.28 -21.79
N LEU A 41 5.90 -26.89 -22.98
CA LEU A 41 5.58 -25.50 -23.29
C LEU A 41 4.44 -24.98 -22.38
N GLU A 42 3.37 -25.76 -22.25
CA GLU A 42 2.23 -25.42 -21.38
C GLU A 42 2.67 -25.30 -19.92
N ARG A 43 3.53 -26.22 -19.45
CA ARG A 43 4.10 -26.14 -18.10
C ARG A 43 4.84 -24.83 -17.88
N ARG A 44 5.67 -24.40 -18.83
CA ARG A 44 6.41 -23.13 -18.74
C ARG A 44 5.47 -21.92 -18.68
N LEU A 45 4.41 -21.91 -19.50
CA LEU A 45 3.41 -20.84 -19.50
C LEU A 45 2.65 -20.77 -18.16
N ARG A 46 2.25 -21.92 -17.61
CA ARG A 46 1.58 -21.98 -16.31
C ARG A 46 2.49 -21.54 -15.15
N MET A 47 3.78 -21.89 -15.19
CA MET A 47 4.76 -21.41 -14.23
C MET A 47 4.91 -19.89 -14.29
N GLY A 48 5.02 -19.29 -15.49
CA GLY A 48 5.05 -17.83 -15.67
C GLY A 48 3.82 -17.16 -15.08
N ARG A 49 2.63 -17.71 -15.38
CA ARG A 49 1.37 -17.19 -14.86
C ARG A 49 1.25 -17.30 -13.34
N ALA A 50 1.79 -18.34 -12.73
CA ALA A 50 1.85 -18.47 -11.27
C ALA A 50 2.70 -17.36 -10.63
N VAL A 51 3.81 -16.96 -11.25
CA VAL A 51 4.63 -15.83 -10.81
C VAL A 51 3.84 -14.53 -10.89
N ASP A 52 3.17 -14.28 -12.03
CA ASP A 52 2.34 -13.08 -12.23
C ASP A 52 1.20 -12.99 -11.20
N VAL A 53 0.54 -14.10 -10.89
CA VAL A 53 -0.52 -14.19 -9.88
C VAL A 53 0.01 -13.84 -8.48
N ASN A 54 1.17 -14.36 -8.11
CA ASN A 54 1.79 -14.06 -6.81
C ASN A 54 2.20 -12.58 -6.71
N GLU A 55 2.70 -12.00 -7.79
CA GLU A 55 3.05 -10.58 -7.85
C GLU A 55 1.79 -9.70 -7.75
N ALA A 56 0.73 -10.04 -8.48
CA ALA A 56 -0.56 -9.37 -8.40
C ALA A 56 -1.13 -9.43 -6.98
N PHE A 57 -1.05 -10.58 -6.32
CA PHE A 57 -1.48 -10.73 -4.93
C PHE A 57 -0.72 -9.81 -3.99
N ARG A 58 0.62 -9.77 -4.06
CA ARG A 58 1.44 -8.87 -3.23
C ARG A 58 1.08 -7.41 -3.46
N THR A 59 0.92 -7.02 -4.73
CA THR A 59 0.54 -5.66 -5.11
C THR A 59 -0.82 -5.26 -4.54
N LEU A 60 -1.81 -6.15 -4.64
CA LEU A 60 -3.17 -5.83 -4.22
C LEU A 60 -3.40 -5.97 -2.71
N LYS A 61 -2.63 -6.81 -2.03
CA LYS A 61 -2.73 -6.97 -0.58
C LYS A 61 -2.23 -5.75 0.18
N ASP A 62 -1.18 -5.08 -0.31
CA ASP A 62 -0.62 -3.89 0.32
C ASP A 62 -1.32 -2.61 -0.16
N ASP A 63 -1.77 -1.78 0.79
CA ASP A 63 -2.53 -0.55 0.51
C ASP A 63 -1.78 0.42 -0.40
N LEU A 64 -0.48 0.65 -0.14
CA LEU A 64 0.31 1.60 -0.90
C LEU A 64 0.58 1.10 -2.31
N SER A 65 0.89 -0.19 -2.45
CA SER A 65 1.12 -0.84 -3.74
C SER A 65 -0.16 -0.88 -4.58
N ARG A 66 -1.31 -1.14 -3.94
CA ARG A 66 -2.63 -1.11 -4.57
C ARG A 66 -3.00 0.29 -5.07
N ALA A 67 -2.80 1.33 -4.24
CA ALA A 67 -3.03 2.72 -4.63
C ALA A 67 -2.14 3.13 -5.82
N ARG A 68 -0.86 2.73 -5.80
CA ARG A 68 0.08 2.95 -6.91
C ARG A 68 -0.38 2.27 -8.20
N ALA A 69 -0.79 1.01 -8.11
CA ALA A 69 -1.29 0.27 -9.28
C ALA A 69 -2.53 0.95 -9.88
N LEU A 70 -3.46 1.41 -9.06
CA LEU A 70 -4.65 2.14 -9.51
C LEU A 70 -4.31 3.43 -10.25
N LEU A 71 -3.41 4.25 -9.70
CA LEU A 71 -2.97 5.49 -10.33
C LEU A 71 -2.17 5.22 -11.63
N ALA A 72 -1.32 4.20 -11.63
CA ALA A 72 -0.57 3.80 -12.83
C ALA A 72 -1.49 3.35 -13.97
N LEU A 73 -2.59 2.64 -13.67
CA LEU A 73 -3.62 2.28 -14.65
C LEU A 73 -4.36 3.51 -15.24
N ARG A 74 -4.28 4.66 -14.60
CA ARG A 74 -4.81 5.95 -15.08
C ARG A 74 -3.74 6.83 -15.72
N GLY A 75 -2.52 6.30 -15.94
CA GLY A 75 -1.43 7.00 -16.61
C GLY A 75 -0.63 7.95 -15.71
N PHE A 76 -0.80 7.87 -14.39
CA PHE A 76 -0.01 8.68 -13.46
C PHE A 76 1.30 7.97 -13.09
N ASP A 77 2.43 8.65 -13.30
CA ASP A 77 3.70 8.17 -12.79
C ASP A 77 3.76 8.39 -11.27
N VAL A 78 3.72 7.27 -10.55
CA VAL A 78 3.75 7.23 -9.08
C VAL A 78 5.14 6.86 -8.52
N ASN A 79 6.12 6.67 -9.39
CA ASN A 79 7.51 6.37 -9.01
C ASN A 79 8.35 7.64 -8.87
N SER A 80 7.90 8.77 -9.45
CA SER A 80 8.57 10.05 -9.26
C SER A 80 8.51 10.44 -7.78
N ASN A 81 9.67 10.74 -7.20
CA ASN A 81 9.76 11.34 -5.85
C ASN A 81 9.26 12.81 -5.84
N GLU A 82 8.88 13.32 -6.98
CA GLU A 82 8.29 14.64 -7.12
C GLU A 82 6.86 14.61 -6.57
N GLN A 83 6.75 15.01 -5.32
CA GLN A 83 5.48 15.27 -4.69
C GLN A 83 5.29 16.77 -4.67
N PRO A 84 4.13 17.28 -5.11
CA PRO A 84 3.73 18.61 -4.71
C PRO A 84 3.59 18.57 -3.19
N ALA A 85 4.60 19.07 -2.50
CA ALA A 85 4.56 19.21 -1.07
C ALA A 85 3.62 20.37 -0.77
N GLU A 86 2.38 20.06 -0.40
CA GLU A 86 1.47 21.05 0.15
C GLU A 86 2.13 21.65 1.40
N PRO A 87 2.25 23.00 1.52
CA PRO A 87 2.96 23.63 2.64
C PRO A 87 2.46 23.15 4.01
N ASP A 88 1.14 23.03 4.17
CA ASP A 88 0.52 22.58 5.43
C ASP A 88 0.93 21.14 5.78
N PHE A 89 1.06 20.28 4.79
CA PHE A 89 1.53 18.92 5.00
C PHE A 89 3.01 18.86 5.38
N LEU A 90 3.84 19.73 4.82
CA LEU A 90 5.24 19.83 5.21
C LEU A 90 5.40 20.27 6.67
N MET A 91 4.59 21.23 7.12
CA MET A 91 4.58 21.65 8.53
C MET A 91 4.15 20.49 9.44
N GLU A 92 3.07 19.80 9.13
CA GLU A 92 2.62 18.62 9.87
C GLU A 92 3.73 17.55 9.98
N VAL A 93 4.42 17.27 8.88
CA VAL A 93 5.54 16.32 8.83
C VAL A 93 6.70 16.75 9.74
N MET A 94 7.03 18.04 9.75
CA MET A 94 8.11 18.58 10.59
C MET A 94 7.76 18.48 12.07
N GLU A 95 6.54 18.88 12.45
CA GLU A 95 6.06 18.79 13.83
C GLU A 95 6.02 17.34 14.34
N LEU A 96 5.52 16.41 13.54
CA LEU A 96 5.48 14.99 13.90
C LEU A 96 6.89 14.41 14.09
N ARG A 97 7.84 14.78 13.22
CA ARG A 97 9.23 14.30 13.33
C ARG A 97 9.96 14.86 14.54
N GLU A 98 9.79 16.14 14.81
CA GLU A 98 10.35 16.78 16.00
C GLU A 98 9.82 16.14 17.27
N ALA A 99 8.49 15.98 17.38
CA ALA A 99 7.85 15.36 18.54
C ALA A 99 8.31 13.90 18.75
N LEU A 100 8.46 13.11 17.66
CA LEU A 100 8.95 11.74 17.76
C LEU A 100 10.43 11.69 18.18
N GLY A 101 11.27 12.58 17.65
CA GLY A 101 12.68 12.71 18.02
C GLY A 101 12.83 13.02 19.51
N ASP A 102 12.13 14.03 20.02
CA ASP A 102 12.13 14.45 21.42
C ASP A 102 11.65 13.31 22.35
N ALA A 103 10.57 12.62 21.96
CA ALA A 103 10.05 11.51 22.73
C ALA A 103 11.03 10.33 22.79
N ARG A 104 11.73 10.02 21.68
CA ARG A 104 12.74 8.97 21.59
C ARG A 104 13.97 9.30 22.45
N GLU A 105 14.54 10.51 22.32
CA GLU A 105 15.71 10.96 23.10
C GLU A 105 15.43 10.95 24.60
N ALA A 106 14.24 11.39 25.00
CA ALA A 106 13.80 11.40 26.38
C ALA A 106 13.31 10.02 26.89
N LYS A 107 13.32 8.98 26.05
CA LYS A 107 12.82 7.63 26.34
C LYS A 107 11.38 7.59 26.83
N ARG A 108 10.53 8.48 26.33
CA ARG A 108 9.14 8.62 26.71
C ARG A 108 8.23 7.75 25.84
N LEU A 109 8.24 6.43 26.08
CA LEU A 109 7.49 5.46 25.26
C LEU A 109 5.99 5.74 25.18
N ALA A 110 5.37 6.22 26.26
CA ALA A 110 3.95 6.58 26.24
C ALA A 110 3.64 7.70 25.23
N GLU A 111 4.57 8.64 25.01
CA GLU A 111 4.44 9.69 23.99
C GLU A 111 4.68 9.16 22.59
N VAL A 112 5.66 8.25 22.41
CA VAL A 112 5.89 7.54 21.13
C VAL A 112 4.62 6.81 20.71
N SER A 113 4.03 6.02 21.60
CA SER A 113 2.80 5.26 21.33
C SER A 113 1.60 6.17 21.04
N LYS A 114 1.50 7.31 21.76
CA LYS A 114 0.47 8.32 21.52
C LYS A 114 0.60 8.93 20.12
N LEU A 115 1.81 9.28 19.69
CA LEU A 115 2.08 9.80 18.35
C LEU A 115 1.75 8.74 17.29
N GLY A 116 2.12 7.48 17.52
CA GLY A 116 1.72 6.36 16.66
C GLY A 116 0.21 6.29 16.47
N GLY A 117 -0.56 6.33 17.56
CA GLY A 117 -2.02 6.32 17.51
C GLY A 117 -2.64 7.54 16.81
N GLN A 118 -2.00 8.72 16.87
CA GLN A 118 -2.42 9.89 16.11
C GLN A 118 -2.20 9.70 14.61
N VAL A 119 -1.01 9.24 14.22
CA VAL A 119 -0.67 9.00 12.81
C VAL A 119 -1.49 7.86 12.21
N GLU A 120 -1.85 6.84 12.98
CA GLU A 120 -2.73 5.75 12.52
C GLU A 120 -4.13 6.27 12.15
N LYS A 121 -4.67 7.21 12.93
CA LYS A 121 -5.93 7.90 12.60
C LYS A 121 -5.80 8.72 11.32
N LEU A 122 -4.69 9.47 11.15
CA LEU A 122 -4.40 10.22 9.92
C LEU A 122 -4.27 9.28 8.71
N TYR A 123 -3.59 8.16 8.89
CA TYR A 123 -3.47 7.12 7.86
C TYR A 123 -4.84 6.60 7.42
N THR A 124 -5.69 6.24 8.38
CA THR A 124 -7.04 5.73 8.11
C THR A 124 -7.92 6.77 7.41
N THR A 125 -7.90 8.02 7.87
CA THR A 125 -8.64 9.12 7.25
C THR A 125 -8.16 9.39 5.82
N THR A 126 -6.85 9.33 5.60
CA THR A 126 -6.24 9.55 4.30
C THR A 126 -6.55 8.39 3.32
N LYS A 127 -6.67 7.15 3.81
CA LYS A 127 -7.17 6.02 3.00
C LYS A 127 -8.59 6.28 2.49
N ALA A 128 -9.49 6.73 3.36
CA ALA A 128 -10.85 7.08 2.98
C ALA A 128 -10.88 8.23 1.95
N ALA A 129 -10.04 9.26 2.14
CA ALA A 129 -9.89 10.36 1.21
C ALA A 129 -9.36 9.87 -0.16
N PHE A 130 -8.38 8.96 -0.19
CA PHE A 130 -7.90 8.36 -1.44
C PHE A 130 -9.04 7.64 -2.18
N THR A 131 -9.81 6.80 -1.47
CA THR A 131 -10.96 6.07 -2.05
C THR A 131 -11.96 7.04 -2.69
N GLU A 132 -12.34 8.09 -1.96
CA GLU A 132 -13.29 9.09 -2.44
C GLU A 132 -12.77 9.85 -3.67
N ARG A 133 -11.53 10.34 -3.63
CA ARG A 133 -10.91 11.09 -4.72
C ARG A 133 -10.75 10.23 -5.97
N PHE A 134 -10.30 8.99 -5.80
CA PHE A 134 -10.16 8.06 -6.91
C PHE A 134 -11.51 7.75 -7.56
N ALA A 135 -12.57 7.51 -6.77
CA ALA A 135 -13.91 7.25 -7.26
C ALA A 135 -14.51 8.47 -8.05
N LYS A 136 -14.12 9.69 -7.66
CA LYS A 136 -14.52 10.94 -8.35
C LYS A 136 -13.64 11.27 -9.56
N ASN A 137 -12.69 10.42 -9.94
CA ASN A 137 -11.68 10.63 -10.96
C ASN A 137 -10.78 11.87 -10.72
N ASP A 138 -10.67 12.31 -9.46
CA ASP A 138 -9.72 13.33 -9.03
C ASP A 138 -8.36 12.67 -8.72
N PHE A 139 -7.66 12.26 -9.77
CA PHE A 139 -6.42 11.50 -9.65
C PHE A 139 -5.26 12.35 -9.14
N VAL A 140 -5.32 13.68 -9.31
CA VAL A 140 -4.30 14.59 -8.75
C VAL A 140 -4.40 14.60 -7.24
N ALA A 141 -5.59 14.80 -6.68
CA ALA A 141 -5.79 14.73 -5.24
C ALA A 141 -5.58 13.32 -4.67
N ALA A 142 -5.93 12.26 -5.42
CA ALA A 142 -5.62 10.88 -5.03
C ALA A 142 -4.11 10.63 -4.96
N ARG A 143 -3.32 11.19 -5.89
CA ARG A 143 -1.84 11.14 -5.85
C ARG A 143 -1.27 11.86 -4.63
N SER A 144 -1.81 13.04 -4.27
CA SER A 144 -1.43 13.74 -3.03
C SER A 144 -1.75 12.89 -1.78
N ALA A 145 -2.91 12.25 -1.75
CA ALA A 145 -3.28 11.34 -0.66
C ALA A 145 -2.31 10.13 -0.56
N LEU A 146 -1.90 9.54 -1.69
CA LEU A 146 -0.90 8.47 -1.71
C LEU A 146 0.45 8.94 -1.12
N ALA A 147 0.84 10.18 -1.40
CA ALA A 147 2.05 10.76 -0.85
C ALA A 147 2.01 10.83 0.68
N ARG A 148 0.90 11.33 1.24
CA ARG A 148 0.64 11.37 2.68
C ARG A 148 0.63 9.96 3.29
N LEU A 149 -0.03 8.99 2.66
CA LEU A 149 -0.05 7.59 3.11
C LEU A 149 1.36 6.99 3.21
N ARG A 150 2.24 7.25 2.24
CA ARG A 150 3.64 6.79 2.28
C ARG A 150 4.39 7.36 3.47
N TYR A 151 4.18 8.64 3.76
CA TYR A 151 4.81 9.29 4.90
C TYR A 151 4.32 8.69 6.22
N TYR A 152 3.01 8.59 6.40
CA TYR A 152 2.43 8.04 7.62
C TYR A 152 2.85 6.57 7.85
N ARG A 153 2.94 5.75 6.79
CA ARG A 153 3.43 4.39 6.90
C ARG A 153 4.87 4.35 7.42
N ARG A 154 5.76 5.17 6.86
CA ARG A 154 7.15 5.25 7.32
C ARG A 154 7.26 5.70 8.77
N PHE A 155 6.42 6.65 9.16
CA PHE A 155 6.37 7.12 10.54
C PHE A 155 5.92 5.99 11.48
N LEU A 156 4.90 5.24 11.13
CA LEU A 156 4.42 4.10 11.92
C LEU A 156 5.44 2.97 11.99
N ASP A 157 6.17 2.71 10.90
CA ASP A 157 7.26 1.75 10.89
C ASP A 157 8.40 2.18 11.85
N GLU A 158 8.71 3.49 11.92
CA GLU A 158 9.70 4.04 12.86
C GLU A 158 9.22 3.95 14.31
N VAL A 159 7.95 4.24 14.58
CA VAL A 159 7.33 4.04 15.90
C VAL A 159 7.46 2.60 16.35
N ALA A 160 7.12 1.63 15.48
CA ALA A 160 7.23 0.20 15.78
C ALA A 160 8.67 -0.20 16.14
N VAL A 161 9.67 0.30 15.40
CA VAL A 161 11.09 0.05 15.70
C VAL A 161 11.48 0.59 17.08
N ILE A 162 11.03 1.80 17.45
CA ILE A 162 11.33 2.39 18.76
C ILE A 162 10.69 1.57 19.90
N GLU A 163 9.45 1.12 19.70
CA GLU A 163 8.73 0.29 20.68
C GLU A 163 9.41 -1.09 20.84
N ASP A 164 9.84 -1.71 19.76
CA ASP A 164 10.56 -3.00 19.79
C ASP A 164 11.94 -2.87 20.47
N GLU A 165 12.70 -1.79 20.19
CA GLU A 165 13.99 -1.52 20.84
C GLU A 165 13.84 -1.34 22.35
N ALA A 166 12.72 -0.83 22.81
CA ALA A 166 12.47 -0.58 24.24
C ALA A 166 11.94 -1.81 24.99
N ALA A 167 11.48 -2.82 24.27
CA ALA A 167 11.01 -4.09 24.83
C ALA A 167 12.14 -5.10 25.10
N LEU A 168 13.35 -4.82 24.58
CA LEU A 168 14.58 -5.65 24.74
C LEU A 168 15.40 -5.23 25.94
#